data_4b4572edcf2d3cab9d3d81505c8464d2
#
_entry.id   4b4572edcf2d3cab9d3d81505c8464d2
#
_cell.length_a   1.000
_cell.length_b   1.000
_cell.length_c   1.000
_cell.angle_alpha   90.00
_cell.angle_beta   90.00
_cell.angle_gamma   90.00
#
_symmetry.space_group_name_H-M   'P 1'
#
loop_
_entity.id
_entity.type
_entity.pdbx_description
1 polymer ?
#
loop_
_entity_poly.entity_id
_entity_poly.type
_entity_poly.pdbx_seq_one_letter_code
_entity_poly.pdbx_strand_id
1 'polypeptide(L)'
;ARSRKRISLEDLDSALKETSQLNLILKGDNAGTVEALEEALMGIQVDDEVVLRVIDRGVGGITETNVNLASASDAVIIGFNVRAEGKATELASREGVEIRYYSVIYQAIDEIEQALRGLLKPIYEENQLGRAEIRALFRSSKVGLIAGCLVTSGVMRRNAKARLLRDNIVVAENLSIASLRREKDDVTEVRDGFECGLTLGYADIKEGDVIESYELVQKERA
;
A
#
# COMPACT_ATOMS: atom_id res chain seq x y z
N ALA A 1 -11.96 -20.50 -28.23
CA ALA A 1 -11.92 -20.95 -26.82
C ALA A 1 -10.56 -20.56 -26.23
N ARG A 2 -10.53 -19.52 -25.40
CA ARG A 2 -9.35 -19.14 -24.64
C ARG A 2 -9.15 -20.16 -23.53
N SER A 3 -8.16 -21.01 -23.66
CA SER A 3 -7.70 -21.92 -22.62
C SER A 3 -7.34 -21.09 -21.36
N ARG A 4 -8.11 -21.21 -20.30
CA ARG A 4 -7.71 -20.71 -18.98
C ARG A 4 -6.56 -21.59 -18.47
N LYS A 5 -5.32 -21.08 -18.53
CA LYS A 5 -4.20 -21.71 -17.84
C LYS A 5 -4.55 -21.82 -16.36
N ARG A 6 -4.52 -23.04 -15.83
CA ARG A 6 -4.57 -23.25 -14.38
C ARG A 6 -3.30 -22.65 -13.78
N ILE A 7 -3.47 -21.65 -12.94
CA ILE A 7 -2.37 -21.04 -12.19
C ILE A 7 -1.98 -22.04 -11.11
N SER A 8 -0.71 -22.42 -11.05
CA SER A 8 -0.19 -23.28 -9.97
C SER A 8 -0.08 -22.48 -8.67
N LEU A 9 0.02 -23.16 -7.53
CA LEU A 9 0.24 -22.51 -6.24
C LEU A 9 1.56 -21.72 -6.21
N GLU A 10 2.57 -22.18 -6.95
CA GLU A 10 3.85 -21.48 -7.12
C GLU A 10 3.68 -20.21 -7.96
N ASP A 11 2.86 -20.26 -9.01
CA ASP A 11 2.52 -19.09 -9.82
C ASP A 11 1.67 -18.09 -9.04
N LEU A 12 0.83 -18.55 -8.11
CA LEU A 12 0.05 -17.70 -7.22
C LEU A 12 0.96 -16.98 -6.22
N ASP A 13 1.95 -17.66 -5.67
CA ASP A 13 2.94 -17.09 -4.74
C ASP A 13 3.83 -16.06 -5.45
N SER A 14 4.16 -16.31 -6.72
CA SER A 14 4.88 -15.36 -7.58
C SER A 14 4.02 -14.14 -7.96
N ALA A 15 2.73 -14.34 -8.20
CA ALA A 15 1.78 -13.27 -8.52
C ALA A 15 1.42 -12.43 -7.30
N LEU A 16 1.45 -13.02 -6.10
CA LEU A 16 1.25 -12.32 -4.82
C LEU A 16 2.49 -11.50 -4.41
N LYS A 17 3.67 -11.86 -4.88
CA LYS A 17 4.88 -11.04 -4.84
C LYS A 17 4.91 -10.12 -6.06
N GLU A 18 3.94 -9.25 -6.20
CA GLU A 18 3.97 -8.19 -7.21
C GLU A 18 5.19 -7.32 -6.96
N THR A 19 6.27 -7.59 -7.69
CA THR A 19 7.46 -6.76 -7.73
C THR A 19 7.11 -5.49 -8.49
N SER A 20 7.16 -4.35 -7.82
CA SER A 20 7.08 -3.05 -8.49
C SER A 20 8.36 -2.82 -9.28
N GLN A 21 8.25 -2.33 -10.51
CA GLN A 21 9.38 -2.07 -11.38
C GLN A 21 9.48 -0.59 -11.71
N LEU A 22 10.69 -0.08 -11.70
CA LEU A 22 11.04 1.21 -12.28
C LEU A 22 11.88 0.96 -13.53
N ASN A 23 11.34 1.29 -14.69
CA ASN A 23 12.01 1.15 -15.97
C ASN A 23 12.63 2.48 -16.38
N LEU A 24 13.87 2.45 -16.82
CA LEU A 24 14.62 3.64 -17.21
C LEU A 24 15.16 3.50 -18.63
N ILE A 25 15.21 4.63 -19.33
CA ILE A 25 15.96 4.82 -20.56
C ILE A 25 17.03 5.88 -20.27
N LEU A 26 18.29 5.54 -20.49
CA LEU A 26 19.43 6.41 -20.19
C LEU A 26 19.97 7.05 -21.47
N LYS A 27 20.11 8.36 -21.48
CA LYS A 27 20.76 9.12 -22.54
C LYS A 27 21.81 10.03 -21.92
N GLY A 28 22.99 10.06 -22.49
CA GLY A 28 24.09 10.86 -22.00
C GLY A 28 24.91 11.50 -23.12
N ASP A 29 25.79 12.40 -22.75
CA ASP A 29 26.67 13.13 -23.67
C ASP A 29 27.77 12.26 -24.29
N ASN A 30 28.18 11.20 -23.60
CA ASN A 30 29.15 10.24 -24.12
C ASN A 30 28.93 8.84 -23.53
N ALA A 31 29.54 7.83 -24.15
CA ALA A 31 29.39 6.43 -23.76
C ALA A 31 29.87 6.11 -22.35
N GLY A 32 31.00 6.72 -21.96
CA GLY A 32 31.58 6.53 -20.61
C GLY A 32 30.66 7.04 -19.51
N THR A 33 30.01 8.18 -19.70
CA THR A 33 29.05 8.75 -18.77
C THR A 33 27.81 7.87 -18.65
N VAL A 34 27.27 7.38 -19.74
CA VAL A 34 26.10 6.50 -19.74
C VAL A 34 26.41 5.19 -19.03
N GLU A 35 27.58 4.60 -19.27
CA GLU A 35 28.01 3.38 -18.62
C GLU A 35 28.21 3.58 -17.11
N ALA A 36 28.87 4.67 -16.71
CA ALA A 36 29.05 5.00 -15.29
C ALA A 36 27.72 5.26 -14.56
N LEU A 37 26.79 5.93 -15.21
CA LEU A 37 25.46 6.17 -14.67
C LEU A 37 24.68 4.86 -14.49
N GLU A 38 24.69 3.98 -15.51
CA GLU A 38 24.03 2.67 -15.44
C GLU A 38 24.60 1.81 -14.31
N GLU A 39 25.91 1.73 -14.19
CA GLU A 39 26.60 0.98 -13.13
C GLU A 39 26.23 1.50 -11.74
N ALA A 40 26.22 2.82 -11.55
CA ALA A 40 25.85 3.44 -10.29
C ALA A 40 24.38 3.19 -9.95
N LEU A 41 23.47 3.27 -10.92
CA LEU A 41 22.04 3.02 -10.71
C LEU A 41 21.76 1.55 -10.41
N MET A 42 22.41 0.63 -11.08
CA MET A 42 22.26 -0.81 -10.83
C MET A 42 22.84 -1.25 -9.48
N GLY A 43 23.68 -0.43 -8.86
CA GLY A 43 24.17 -0.63 -7.50
C GLY A 43 23.20 -0.20 -6.40
N ILE A 44 22.10 0.46 -6.73
CA ILE A 44 21.10 0.87 -5.76
C ILE A 44 20.35 -0.36 -5.24
N GLN A 45 20.35 -0.52 -3.91
CA GLN A 45 19.59 -1.58 -3.24
C GLN A 45 18.60 -0.94 -2.29
N VAL A 46 17.33 -1.20 -2.49
CA VAL A 46 16.25 -0.71 -1.63
C VAL A 46 15.57 -1.88 -0.93
N ASP A 47 14.90 -2.74 -1.68
CA ASP A 47 14.17 -3.90 -1.18
C ASP A 47 13.93 -4.86 -2.35
N ASP A 48 13.74 -6.15 -2.06
CA ASP A 48 13.44 -7.18 -3.07
C ASP A 48 12.07 -6.96 -3.76
N GLU A 49 11.21 -6.14 -3.19
CA GLU A 49 9.89 -5.80 -3.76
C GLU A 49 9.96 -4.80 -4.90
N VAL A 50 11.08 -4.10 -5.07
CA VAL A 50 11.28 -3.10 -6.13
C VAL A 50 12.50 -3.44 -6.97
N VAL A 51 12.33 -3.37 -8.27
CA VAL A 51 13.37 -3.69 -9.25
C VAL A 51 13.58 -2.51 -10.18
N LEU A 52 14.84 -2.14 -10.36
CA LEU A 52 15.27 -1.15 -11.35
C LEU A 52 15.71 -1.87 -12.62
N ARG A 53 15.15 -1.47 -13.76
CA ARG A 53 15.52 -2.01 -15.06
C ARG A 53 15.91 -0.88 -16.01
N VAL A 54 17.04 -1.04 -16.67
CA VAL A 54 17.44 -0.18 -17.77
C VAL A 54 16.98 -0.85 -19.07
N ILE A 55 15.98 -0.25 -19.71
CA ILE A 55 15.34 -0.77 -20.92
C ILE A 55 16.22 -0.49 -22.14
N ASP A 56 16.77 0.71 -22.21
CA ASP A 56 17.61 1.17 -23.30
C ASP A 56 18.60 2.22 -22.83
N ARG A 57 19.68 2.34 -23.56
CA ARG A 57 20.75 3.32 -23.32
C ARG A 57 21.33 3.83 -24.61
N GLY A 58 21.77 5.06 -24.63
CA GLY A 58 22.36 5.64 -25.82
C GLY A 58 23.06 6.98 -25.56
N VAL A 59 23.79 7.43 -26.56
CA VAL A 59 24.52 8.69 -26.56
C VAL A 59 23.77 9.72 -27.41
N GLY A 60 23.82 10.97 -27.00
CA GLY A 60 23.17 12.08 -27.70
C GLY A 60 21.87 12.53 -27.06
N GLY A 61 21.17 13.40 -27.75
CA GLY A 61 19.91 13.97 -27.26
C GLY A 61 18.78 12.94 -27.19
N ILE A 62 17.76 13.26 -26.45
CA ILE A 62 16.55 12.44 -26.32
C ILE A 62 15.69 12.64 -27.56
N THR A 63 15.41 11.57 -28.28
CA THR A 63 14.66 11.57 -29.53
C THR A 63 13.20 11.19 -29.34
N GLU A 64 12.37 11.45 -30.36
CA GLU A 64 10.99 10.96 -30.40
C GLU A 64 10.89 9.44 -30.29
N THR A 65 11.85 8.72 -30.87
CA THR A 65 11.95 7.26 -30.76
C THR A 65 12.15 6.81 -29.31
N ASN A 66 12.98 7.51 -28.55
CA ASN A 66 13.15 7.24 -27.11
C ASN A 66 11.83 7.45 -26.35
N VAL A 67 11.08 8.50 -26.66
CA VAL A 67 9.78 8.77 -26.03
C VAL A 67 8.76 7.68 -26.35
N ASN A 68 8.71 7.23 -27.60
CA ASN A 68 7.81 6.15 -28.00
C ASN A 68 8.15 4.83 -27.28
N LEU A 69 9.41 4.52 -27.13
CA LEU A 69 9.85 3.33 -26.39
C LEU A 69 9.49 3.46 -24.90
N ALA A 70 9.69 4.63 -24.30
CA ALA A 70 9.34 4.91 -22.91
C ALA A 70 7.83 4.76 -22.67
N SER A 71 7.01 5.27 -23.58
CA SER A 71 5.55 5.12 -23.52
C SER A 71 5.14 3.64 -23.58
N ALA A 72 5.72 2.87 -24.49
CA ALA A 72 5.40 1.45 -24.65
C ALA A 72 5.87 0.58 -23.47
N SER A 73 6.96 0.97 -22.80
CA SER A 73 7.60 0.22 -21.71
C SER A 73 7.25 0.75 -20.32
N ASP A 74 6.45 1.79 -20.22
CA ASP A 74 6.18 2.51 -18.97
C ASP A 74 7.49 2.92 -18.25
N ALA A 75 8.36 3.58 -18.99
CA ALA A 75 9.68 3.98 -18.54
C ALA A 75 9.84 5.47 -18.35
N VAL A 76 10.75 5.87 -17.47
CA VAL A 76 11.22 7.24 -17.30
C VAL A 76 12.50 7.44 -18.08
N ILE A 77 12.63 8.56 -18.79
CA ILE A 77 13.84 8.90 -19.53
C ILE A 77 14.74 9.77 -18.66
N ILE A 78 15.99 9.36 -18.54
CA ILE A 78 17.04 10.10 -17.82
C ILE A 78 17.99 10.70 -18.86
N GLY A 79 18.05 12.02 -18.91
CA GLY A 79 19.00 12.76 -19.74
C GLY A 79 20.15 13.33 -18.91
N PHE A 80 21.36 12.80 -19.11
CA PHE A 80 22.56 13.26 -18.42
C PHE A 80 23.41 14.15 -19.33
N ASN A 81 23.47 15.42 -19.02
CA ASN A 81 24.11 16.48 -19.84
C ASN A 81 23.60 16.56 -21.28
N VAL A 82 22.38 16.12 -21.53
CA VAL A 82 21.72 16.18 -22.83
C VAL A 82 20.31 16.77 -22.69
N ARG A 83 19.74 17.17 -23.80
CA ARG A 83 18.38 17.70 -23.88
C ARG A 83 17.57 16.94 -24.92
N ALA A 84 16.26 17.15 -24.89
CA ALA A 84 15.38 16.60 -25.90
C ALA A 84 15.56 17.29 -27.25
N GLU A 85 15.51 16.48 -28.31
CA GLU A 85 15.65 16.94 -29.70
C GLU A 85 14.27 17.08 -30.37
N GLY A 86 14.19 17.99 -31.33
CA GLY A 86 13.01 18.15 -32.16
C GLY A 86 11.72 18.31 -31.36
N LYS A 87 10.74 17.45 -31.62
CA LYS A 87 9.43 17.44 -30.95
C LYS A 87 9.32 16.45 -29.80
N ALA A 88 10.46 15.93 -29.32
CA ALA A 88 10.47 14.92 -28.27
C ALA A 88 9.81 15.41 -26.96
N THR A 89 10.01 16.65 -26.55
CA THR A 89 9.35 17.24 -25.36
C THR A 89 7.84 17.29 -25.51
N GLU A 90 7.35 17.74 -26.67
CA GLU A 90 5.91 17.78 -26.95
C GLU A 90 5.29 16.38 -26.96
N LEU A 91 5.97 15.42 -27.58
CA LEU A 91 5.54 14.04 -27.61
C LEU A 91 5.51 13.41 -26.21
N ALA A 92 6.54 13.66 -25.40
CA ALA A 92 6.60 13.19 -24.02
C ALA A 92 5.42 13.71 -23.17
N SER A 93 5.11 15.00 -23.32
CA SER A 93 3.97 15.61 -22.63
C SER A 93 2.65 14.98 -23.06
N ARG A 94 2.45 14.74 -24.34
CA ARG A 94 1.24 14.12 -24.90
C ARG A 94 1.07 12.67 -24.47
N GLU A 95 2.16 11.89 -24.45
CA GLU A 95 2.17 10.48 -24.10
C GLU A 95 2.27 10.22 -22.58
N GLY A 96 2.42 11.28 -21.78
CA GLY A 96 2.59 11.15 -20.34
C GLY A 96 3.92 10.54 -19.91
N VAL A 97 4.97 10.69 -20.73
CA VAL A 97 6.32 10.22 -20.45
C VAL A 97 7.08 11.27 -19.65
N GLU A 98 7.64 10.87 -18.52
CA GLU A 98 8.49 11.71 -17.70
C GLU A 98 9.93 11.72 -18.23
N ILE A 99 10.49 12.90 -18.39
CA ILE A 99 11.90 13.10 -18.73
C ILE A 99 12.53 13.89 -17.59
N ARG A 100 13.60 13.34 -17.01
CA ARG A 100 14.39 14.00 -15.96
C ARG A 100 15.79 14.30 -16.48
N TYR A 101 16.26 15.51 -16.24
CA TYR A 101 17.57 16.01 -16.66
C TYR A 101 18.48 16.16 -15.47
N TYR A 102 19.71 15.66 -15.62
CA TYR A 102 20.76 15.75 -14.59
C TYR A 102 22.09 16.18 -15.18
N SER A 103 22.90 16.83 -14.38
CA SER A 103 24.30 17.14 -14.68
C SER A 103 25.26 16.61 -13.62
N VAL A 104 24.72 16.08 -12.53
CA VAL A 104 25.49 15.50 -11.41
C VAL A 104 24.98 14.09 -11.12
N ILE A 105 25.87 13.11 -11.14
CA ILE A 105 25.53 11.69 -10.94
C ILE A 105 24.84 11.46 -9.59
N TYR A 106 25.31 12.09 -8.52
CA TYR A 106 24.73 11.91 -7.18
C TYR A 106 23.26 12.34 -7.10
N GLN A 107 22.88 13.40 -7.79
CA GLN A 107 21.46 13.83 -7.84
C GLN A 107 20.60 12.77 -8.53
N ALA A 108 21.06 12.22 -9.64
CA ALA A 108 20.35 11.19 -10.36
C ALA A 108 20.15 9.94 -9.49
N ILE A 109 21.19 9.50 -8.81
CA ILE A 109 21.15 8.33 -7.91
C ILE A 109 20.19 8.57 -6.76
N ASP A 110 20.28 9.70 -6.08
CA ASP A 110 19.43 10.03 -4.92
C ASP A 110 17.96 10.11 -5.29
N GLU A 111 17.62 10.78 -6.38
CA GLU A 111 16.23 10.91 -6.82
C GLU A 111 15.63 9.59 -7.29
N ILE A 112 16.41 8.77 -7.99
CA ILE A 112 15.95 7.45 -8.43
C ILE A 112 15.80 6.51 -7.24
N GLU A 113 16.72 6.55 -6.27
CA GLU A 113 16.57 5.79 -5.02
C GLU A 113 15.30 6.18 -4.27
N GLN A 114 14.99 7.46 -4.16
CA GLN A 114 13.75 7.93 -3.56
C GLN A 114 12.51 7.47 -4.34
N ALA A 115 12.57 7.48 -5.67
CA ALA A 115 11.49 6.96 -6.49
C ALA A 115 11.27 5.46 -6.29
N LEU A 116 12.33 4.68 -6.15
CA LEU A 116 12.24 3.24 -5.83
C LEU A 116 11.62 3.02 -4.45
N ARG A 117 12.01 3.79 -3.43
CA ARG A 117 11.41 3.73 -2.09
C ARG A 117 9.94 4.08 -2.12
N GLY A 118 9.53 5.03 -2.96
CA GLY A 118 8.13 5.40 -3.15
C GLY A 118 7.25 4.31 -3.77
N LEU A 119 7.84 3.33 -4.42
CA LEU A 119 7.13 2.15 -4.97
C LEU A 119 6.90 1.05 -3.93
N LEU A 120 7.53 1.12 -2.76
CA LEU A 120 7.32 0.16 -1.69
C LEU A 120 5.88 0.23 -1.19
N LYS A 121 5.23 -0.93 -1.06
CA LYS A 121 3.90 -1.00 -0.47
C LYS A 121 3.96 -0.67 1.01
N PRO A 122 2.98 0.09 1.54
CA PRO A 122 2.93 0.35 2.98
C PRO A 122 2.74 -0.95 3.75
N ILE A 123 3.45 -1.09 4.86
CA ILE A 123 3.27 -2.16 5.82
C ILE A 123 2.35 -1.64 6.92
N TYR A 124 1.32 -2.41 7.25
CA TYR A 124 0.43 -2.12 8.35
C TYR A 124 0.70 -3.10 9.50
N GLU A 125 0.79 -2.57 10.69
CA GLU A 125 0.89 -3.34 11.93
C GLU A 125 -0.43 -3.24 12.69
N GLU A 126 -0.91 -4.36 13.21
CA GLU A 126 -2.10 -4.41 14.02
C GLU A 126 -1.77 -3.99 15.45
N ASN A 127 -2.47 -2.97 15.94
CA ASN A 127 -2.39 -2.50 17.31
C ASN A 127 -3.69 -2.83 18.03
N GLN A 128 -3.64 -3.73 19.00
CA GLN A 128 -4.80 -4.11 19.79
C GLN A 128 -5.20 -2.97 20.71
N LEU A 129 -6.45 -2.51 20.61
CA LEU A 129 -7.00 -1.44 21.44
C LEU A 129 -7.61 -1.95 22.74
N GLY A 130 -8.41 -3.00 22.69
CA GLY A 130 -9.06 -3.56 23.86
C GLY A 130 -9.97 -4.73 23.57
N ARG A 131 -10.56 -5.26 24.63
CA ARG A 131 -11.52 -6.38 24.58
C ARG A 131 -12.76 -6.05 25.38
N ALA A 132 -13.90 -6.53 24.90
CA ALA A 132 -15.18 -6.44 25.61
C ALA A 132 -15.91 -7.79 25.54
N GLU A 133 -16.52 -8.18 26.63
CA GLU A 133 -17.35 -9.39 26.70
C GLU A 133 -18.81 -9.03 26.46
N ILE A 134 -19.48 -9.73 25.57
CA ILE A 134 -20.92 -9.58 25.32
C ILE A 134 -21.69 -10.22 26.47
N ARG A 135 -22.48 -9.43 27.21
CA ARG A 135 -23.28 -9.88 28.33
C ARG A 135 -24.77 -9.94 28.05
N ALA A 136 -25.23 -9.13 27.12
CA ALA A 136 -26.63 -9.10 26.72
C ALA A 136 -26.78 -8.72 25.25
N LEU A 137 -27.87 -9.15 24.63
CA LEU A 137 -28.20 -8.83 23.25
C LEU A 137 -29.53 -8.09 23.20
N PHE A 138 -29.58 -6.99 22.44
CA PHE A 138 -30.79 -6.20 22.23
C PHE A 138 -31.06 -6.03 20.77
N ARG A 139 -32.34 -6.00 20.38
CA ARG A 139 -32.74 -5.68 19.02
C ARG A 139 -33.37 -4.30 18.95
N SER A 140 -32.90 -3.52 18.01
CA SER A 140 -33.47 -2.22 17.68
C SER A 140 -33.98 -2.22 16.27
N SER A 141 -35.18 -1.64 16.06
CA SER A 141 -35.73 -1.45 14.71
C SER A 141 -34.92 -0.49 13.84
N LYS A 142 -34.10 0.38 14.46
CA LYS A 142 -33.30 1.39 13.76
C LYS A 142 -31.91 0.91 13.37
N VAL A 143 -31.23 0.14 14.22
CA VAL A 143 -29.81 -0.20 14.08
C VAL A 143 -29.56 -1.71 14.05
N GLY A 144 -30.58 -2.54 14.21
CA GLY A 144 -30.46 -3.98 14.23
C GLY A 144 -30.03 -4.53 15.58
N LEU A 145 -29.12 -5.49 15.58
CA LEU A 145 -28.67 -6.18 16.79
C LEU A 145 -27.61 -5.35 17.55
N ILE A 146 -27.87 -5.09 18.82
CA ILE A 146 -26.98 -4.35 19.71
C ILE A 146 -26.36 -5.32 20.70
N ALA A 147 -25.04 -5.29 20.84
CA ALA A 147 -24.30 -6.04 21.85
C ALA A 147 -24.12 -5.16 23.11
N GLY A 148 -24.70 -5.59 24.20
CA GLY A 148 -24.42 -5.02 25.52
C GLY A 148 -23.18 -5.66 26.10
N CYS A 149 -22.11 -4.91 26.28
CA CYS A 149 -20.78 -5.40 26.61
C CYS A 149 -20.23 -4.79 27.88
N LEU A 150 -19.37 -5.56 28.56
CA LEU A 150 -18.43 -5.03 29.56
C LEU A 150 -17.05 -4.98 28.96
N VAL A 151 -16.40 -3.83 28.96
CA VAL A 151 -15.01 -3.69 28.53
C VAL A 151 -14.10 -4.30 29.60
N THR A 152 -13.38 -5.36 29.22
CA THR A 152 -12.55 -6.15 30.14
C THR A 152 -11.08 -5.71 30.12
N SER A 153 -10.61 -5.13 29.03
CA SER A 153 -9.25 -4.59 28.91
C SER A 153 -9.18 -3.51 27.85
N GLY A 154 -8.29 -2.54 28.04
CA GLY A 154 -8.06 -1.47 27.09
C GLY A 154 -9.27 -0.58 26.86
N VAL A 155 -9.55 -0.30 25.60
CA VAL A 155 -10.65 0.60 25.19
C VAL A 155 -11.44 0.02 24.03
N MET A 156 -12.75 0.32 23.99
CA MET A 156 -13.59 0.18 22.82
C MET A 156 -13.72 1.56 22.16
N ARG A 157 -13.46 1.64 20.87
CA ARG A 157 -13.51 2.91 20.13
C ARG A 157 -14.45 2.81 18.93
N ARG A 158 -15.31 3.83 18.78
CA ARG A 158 -16.20 3.91 17.61
C ARG A 158 -15.38 4.02 16.32
N ASN A 159 -15.84 3.37 15.27
CA ASN A 159 -15.20 3.24 13.97
C ASN A 159 -13.89 2.43 13.95
N ALA A 160 -13.49 1.87 15.09
CA ALA A 160 -12.36 0.93 15.11
C ALA A 160 -12.75 -0.39 14.46
N LYS A 161 -11.76 -1.11 13.98
CA LYS A 161 -11.95 -2.47 13.50
C LYS A 161 -12.11 -3.42 14.68
N ALA A 162 -12.84 -4.49 14.46
CA ALA A 162 -13.10 -5.49 15.47
C ALA A 162 -13.15 -6.90 14.90
N ARG A 163 -12.86 -7.86 15.76
CA ARG A 163 -13.10 -9.28 15.49
C ARG A 163 -13.92 -9.88 16.63
N LEU A 164 -14.67 -10.90 16.29
CA LEU A 164 -15.50 -11.62 17.25
C LEU A 164 -14.84 -12.93 17.61
N LEU A 165 -14.66 -13.21 18.90
CA LEU A 165 -14.09 -14.43 19.44
C LEU A 165 -15.16 -15.20 20.19
N ARG A 166 -15.21 -16.51 19.97
CA ARG A 166 -16.06 -17.44 20.69
C ARG A 166 -15.20 -18.61 21.17
N ASP A 167 -15.11 -18.80 22.47
CA ASP A 167 -14.20 -19.81 23.06
C ASP A 167 -12.74 -19.64 22.57
N ASN A 168 -12.26 -18.40 22.49
CA ASN A 168 -10.95 -18.00 21.94
C ASN A 168 -10.73 -18.33 20.46
N ILE A 169 -11.77 -18.69 19.74
CA ILE A 169 -11.72 -18.93 18.29
C ILE A 169 -12.31 -17.72 17.58
N VAL A 170 -11.60 -17.22 16.56
CA VAL A 170 -12.09 -16.13 15.72
C VAL A 170 -13.25 -16.63 14.85
N VAL A 171 -14.46 -16.14 15.08
CA VAL A 171 -15.65 -16.48 14.29
C VAL A 171 -15.96 -15.46 13.20
N ALA A 172 -15.51 -14.22 13.36
CA ALA A 172 -15.64 -13.19 12.35
C ALA A 172 -14.50 -12.17 12.45
N GLU A 173 -14.00 -11.73 11.32
CA GLU A 173 -12.96 -10.71 11.20
C GLU A 173 -13.41 -9.54 10.33
N ASN A 174 -12.62 -8.46 10.33
CA ASN A 174 -12.88 -7.24 9.55
C ASN A 174 -14.23 -6.59 9.83
N LEU A 175 -14.71 -6.74 11.04
CA LEU A 175 -15.88 -6.03 11.53
C LEU A 175 -15.50 -4.60 11.90
N SER A 176 -16.48 -3.73 11.98
CA SER A 176 -16.30 -2.36 12.45
C SER A 176 -17.29 -2.06 13.55
N ILE A 177 -16.85 -1.33 14.59
CA ILE A 177 -17.73 -0.81 15.62
C ILE A 177 -18.47 0.39 15.03
N ALA A 178 -19.66 0.13 14.48
CA ALA A 178 -20.43 1.14 13.75
C ALA A 178 -21.05 2.17 14.68
N SER A 179 -21.50 1.74 15.86
CA SER A 179 -22.02 2.63 16.91
C SER A 179 -21.50 2.21 18.26
N LEU A 180 -21.32 3.17 19.15
CA LEU A 180 -20.86 2.95 20.51
C LEU A 180 -21.65 3.87 21.44
N ARG A 181 -22.31 3.30 22.43
CA ARG A 181 -23.11 4.01 23.41
C ARG A 181 -22.73 3.60 24.82
N ARG A 182 -22.76 4.57 25.73
CA ARG A 182 -22.70 4.35 27.16
C ARG A 182 -23.99 4.92 27.78
N GLU A 183 -24.79 4.03 28.35
CA GLU A 183 -26.14 4.36 28.80
C GLU A 183 -27.01 4.88 27.65
N LYS A 184 -27.37 6.16 27.63
CA LYS A 184 -28.18 6.79 26.58
C LYS A 184 -27.39 7.64 25.61
N ASP A 185 -26.10 7.84 25.88
CA ASP A 185 -25.25 8.78 25.16
C ASP A 185 -24.36 8.07 24.11
N ASP A 186 -24.32 8.63 22.93
CA ASP A 186 -23.33 8.24 21.92
C ASP A 186 -21.94 8.71 22.37
N VAL A 187 -20.98 7.80 22.40
CA VAL A 187 -19.61 8.08 22.82
C VAL A 187 -18.62 7.63 21.76
N THR A 188 -17.44 8.20 21.80
CA THR A 188 -16.36 7.82 20.89
C THR A 188 -15.48 6.70 21.44
N GLU A 189 -15.41 6.56 22.76
CA GLU A 189 -14.54 5.63 23.46
C GLU A 189 -15.14 5.20 24.79
N VAL A 190 -14.96 3.92 25.14
CA VAL A 190 -15.31 3.35 26.45
C VAL A 190 -14.11 2.57 26.98
N ARG A 191 -13.69 2.87 28.19
CA ARG A 191 -12.56 2.24 28.87
C ARG A 191 -12.96 0.95 29.58
N ASP A 192 -11.95 0.16 29.95
CA ASP A 192 -12.11 -1.04 30.77
C ASP A 192 -12.83 -0.75 32.10
N GLY A 193 -13.61 -1.71 32.52
CA GLY A 193 -14.45 -1.63 33.72
C GLY A 193 -15.81 -1.00 33.48
N PHE A 194 -16.11 -0.42 32.33
CA PHE A 194 -17.39 0.19 32.00
C PHE A 194 -18.20 -0.65 31.01
N GLU A 195 -19.52 -0.54 31.15
CA GLU A 195 -20.45 -1.17 30.22
C GLU A 195 -20.73 -0.25 29.03
N CYS A 196 -20.97 -0.86 27.87
CA CYS A 196 -21.35 -0.15 26.66
C CYS A 196 -22.26 -0.99 25.77
N GLY A 197 -23.00 -0.30 24.91
CA GLY A 197 -23.75 -0.91 23.81
C GLY A 197 -23.07 -0.58 22.49
N LEU A 198 -22.87 -1.57 21.64
CA LEU A 198 -22.27 -1.37 20.32
C LEU A 198 -22.90 -2.23 19.24
N THR A 199 -22.74 -1.81 18.00
CA THR A 199 -23.17 -2.55 16.83
C THR A 199 -21.95 -2.91 15.96
N LEU A 200 -21.94 -4.16 15.49
CA LEU A 200 -20.86 -4.68 14.63
C LEU A 200 -21.30 -4.90 13.18
N GLY A 201 -22.60 -4.79 12.90
CA GLY A 201 -23.14 -5.15 11.60
C GLY A 201 -23.07 -6.65 11.29
N TYR A 202 -22.89 -7.48 12.30
CA TYR A 202 -22.79 -8.93 12.20
C TYR A 202 -23.89 -9.59 13.00
N ALA A 203 -24.63 -10.51 12.38
CA ALA A 203 -25.84 -11.06 12.97
C ALA A 203 -25.63 -12.22 13.95
N ASP A 204 -24.55 -12.99 13.76
CA ASP A 204 -24.26 -14.18 14.57
C ASP A 204 -23.39 -13.86 15.80
N ILE A 205 -23.89 -12.98 16.64
CA ILE A 205 -23.30 -12.64 17.95
C ILE A 205 -24.08 -13.34 19.06
N LYS A 206 -23.37 -13.80 20.10
CA LYS A 206 -23.95 -14.52 21.24
C LYS A 206 -23.43 -13.98 22.55
N GLU A 207 -24.21 -14.16 23.60
CA GLU A 207 -23.73 -13.87 24.96
C GLU A 207 -22.50 -14.72 25.28
N GLY A 208 -21.52 -14.12 25.94
CA GLY A 208 -20.23 -14.74 26.24
C GLY A 208 -19.16 -14.57 25.15
N ASP A 209 -19.55 -14.10 23.95
CA ASP A 209 -18.57 -13.78 22.91
C ASP A 209 -17.70 -12.59 23.34
N VAL A 210 -16.48 -12.54 22.85
CA VAL A 210 -15.52 -11.46 23.09
C VAL A 210 -15.31 -10.65 21.81
N ILE A 211 -15.42 -9.36 21.94
CA ILE A 211 -15.09 -8.42 20.87
C ILE A 211 -13.69 -7.88 21.12
N GLU A 212 -12.79 -8.15 20.19
CA GLU A 212 -11.44 -7.60 20.20
C GLU A 212 -11.37 -6.42 19.24
N SER A 213 -11.10 -5.26 19.78
CA SER A 213 -10.95 -4.01 19.01
C SER A 213 -9.48 -3.79 18.67
N TYR A 214 -9.21 -3.40 17.44
CA TYR A 214 -7.86 -3.14 16.96
C TYR A 214 -7.85 -2.01 15.92
N GLU A 215 -6.66 -1.48 15.67
CA GLU A 215 -6.42 -0.53 14.58
C GLU A 215 -5.24 -0.99 13.74
N LEU A 216 -5.23 -0.59 12.47
CA LEU A 216 -4.11 -0.81 11.58
C LEU A 216 -3.30 0.49 11.50
N VAL A 217 -2.05 0.42 11.92
CA VAL A 217 -1.12 1.56 11.93
C VAL A 217 -0.07 1.33 10.83
N GLN A 218 0.13 2.33 9.99
CA GLN A 218 1.18 2.28 8.98
C GLN A 218 2.54 2.33 9.67
N LYS A 219 3.37 1.31 9.39
CA LYS A 219 4.73 1.22 9.88
C LYS A 219 5.69 1.82 8.88
N GLU A 220 6.60 2.67 9.34
CA GLU A 220 7.71 3.14 8.51
C GLU A 220 8.64 1.97 8.15
N ARG A 221 8.98 1.86 6.88
CA ARG A 221 10.02 0.94 6.43
C ARG A 221 11.36 1.60 6.65
N ALA A 222 12.20 0.92 7.40
CA ALA A 222 13.59 1.33 7.62
C ALA A 222 14.43 1.10 6.34
#